data_3203798742ab6946c3501a47d3e90931
#
_entry.id   3203798742ab6946c3501a47d3e90931
#
_cell.length_a   1.000
_cell.length_b   1.000
_cell.length_c   1.000
_cell.angle_alpha   90.00
_cell.angle_beta   90.00
_cell.angle_gamma   90.00
#
_symmetry.space_group_name_H-M   'P 1'
#
loop_
_entity.id
_entity.type
_entity.pdbx_description
1 polymer ?
#
loop_
_entity_poly.entity_id
_entity_poly.type
_entity_poly.pdbx_seq_one_letter_code
_entity_poly.pdbx_strand_id
1 'polypeptide(L)'
;CYTMEVSLAAEEPTYSELFPLQTTGQITSINKKGETWYLWLIAPVLLFSIGFIMKKKDGAIEEEEVSQEIGNYQFDHQLGYLLFQDQKIDLTSKENDLLMVLFHSINKTVPKETLLQKVWGDEGDYVGRTLDVYISKLRKKLEEDPMVSIENVRGVGYKLVVSSI
;
A
#
# COMPACT_ATOMS: atom_id res chain seq x y z
N CYS A 1 -11.31 -43.02 82.20
CA CYS A 1 -11.32 -41.92 81.26
C CYS A 1 -9.93 -41.35 81.21
N TYR A 2 -9.16 -41.74 80.22
CA TYR A 2 -7.75 -41.34 80.03
C TYR A 2 -7.66 -40.18 79.05
N THR A 3 -7.14 -39.06 79.50
CA THR A 3 -6.65 -37.97 78.69
C THR A 3 -5.24 -38.29 78.23
N MET A 4 -4.97 -38.35 76.92
CA MET A 4 -3.63 -38.37 76.38
C MET A 4 -3.41 -36.99 75.69
N GLU A 5 -2.58 -36.17 76.31
CA GLU A 5 -1.94 -35.08 75.69
C GLU A 5 -0.83 -35.60 74.79
N VAL A 6 -0.93 -35.30 73.48
CA VAL A 6 0.19 -35.51 72.59
C VAL A 6 0.65 -34.08 72.17
N SER A 7 1.70 -33.66 72.82
CA SER A 7 2.50 -32.54 72.45
C SER A 7 3.35 -32.92 71.24
N LEU A 8 2.99 -32.40 70.08
CA LEU A 8 3.82 -32.41 68.86
C LEU A 8 4.33 -31.01 68.59
N ALA A 9 5.45 -30.75 69.25
CA ALA A 9 6.26 -29.59 68.80
C ALA A 9 7.03 -30.02 67.54
N ALA A 10 6.49 -29.70 66.38
CA ALA A 10 7.25 -29.77 65.16
C ALA A 10 7.89 -28.38 64.96
N GLU A 11 9.15 -28.28 65.31
CA GLU A 11 9.99 -27.17 64.89
C GLU A 11 10.18 -27.27 63.36
N GLU A 12 9.60 -26.38 62.66
CA GLU A 12 9.87 -26.16 61.24
C GLU A 12 11.30 -25.62 61.08
N PRO A 13 12.19 -26.24 60.29
CA PRO A 13 13.51 -25.67 60.04
C PRO A 13 13.38 -24.38 59.22
N THR A 14 13.92 -23.33 59.82
CA THR A 14 14.01 -22.03 59.15
C THR A 14 14.76 -22.16 57.82
N TYR A 15 14.16 -21.68 56.74
CA TYR A 15 14.65 -21.72 55.36
C TYR A 15 16.12 -21.33 55.16
N SER A 16 16.69 -20.61 56.10
CA SER A 16 18.09 -20.19 56.12
C SER A 16 19.14 -21.29 56.32
N GLU A 17 18.72 -22.46 56.83
CA GLU A 17 19.67 -23.56 57.04
C GLU A 17 19.79 -24.53 55.87
N LEU A 18 18.87 -24.49 54.92
CA LEU A 18 18.85 -25.41 53.78
C LEU A 18 19.73 -24.96 52.60
N PHE A 19 20.15 -23.71 52.57
CA PHE A 19 21.03 -23.20 51.54
C PHE A 19 22.14 -22.32 52.14
N PRO A 20 23.33 -22.86 52.34
CA PRO A 20 24.47 -22.05 52.67
C PRO A 20 24.79 -21.16 51.45
N LEU A 21 24.45 -19.89 51.56
CA LEU A 21 24.92 -18.90 50.59
C LEU A 21 26.43 -18.82 50.73
N GLN A 22 27.13 -19.55 49.91
CA GLN A 22 28.54 -19.31 49.67
C GLN A 22 28.68 -18.00 48.95
N THR A 23 28.68 -16.91 49.68
CA THR A 23 29.14 -15.62 49.21
C THR A 23 30.65 -15.67 49.02
N THR A 24 31.12 -16.35 48.00
CA THR A 24 32.46 -16.16 47.54
C THR A 24 32.38 -14.99 46.55
N GLY A 25 32.49 -13.80 47.07
CA GLY A 25 32.73 -12.59 46.31
C GLY A 25 34.10 -12.65 45.64
N GLN A 26 34.13 -13.29 44.51
CA GLN A 26 35.13 -13.01 43.45
C GLN A 26 34.50 -12.01 42.52
N ILE A 27 34.50 -10.76 42.93
CA ILE A 27 34.45 -9.65 41.97
C ILE A 27 35.79 -9.72 41.24
N THR A 28 35.84 -10.53 40.18
CA THR A 28 36.91 -10.37 39.21
C THR A 28 36.71 -8.96 38.63
N SER A 29 37.54 -8.06 39.09
CA SER A 29 37.74 -6.76 38.49
C SER A 29 38.04 -7.03 37.00
N ILE A 30 37.04 -6.84 36.15
CA ILE A 30 37.23 -6.80 34.69
C ILE A 30 38.12 -5.59 34.49
N ASN A 31 39.40 -5.87 34.34
CA ASN A 31 40.40 -4.87 33.98
C ASN A 31 40.05 -4.37 32.56
N LYS A 32 39.26 -3.30 32.53
CA LYS A 32 38.80 -2.60 31.33
C LYS A 32 39.93 -1.76 30.79
N LYS A 33 41.06 -2.41 30.51
CA LYS A 33 42.18 -1.75 29.88
C LYS A 33 42.33 -2.30 28.45
N GLY A 34 41.71 -1.57 27.54
CA GLY A 34 42.19 -1.50 26.15
C GLY A 34 41.76 -2.54 25.17
N GLU A 35 40.48 -2.63 24.94
CA GLU A 35 40.01 -3.22 23.66
C GLU A 35 39.00 -2.31 22.95
N THR A 36 39.38 -1.05 22.79
CA THR A 36 38.56 -0.13 21.97
C THR A 36 38.97 -0.17 20.49
N TRP A 37 39.93 -1.01 20.14
CA TRP A 37 40.45 -1.10 18.77
C TRP A 37 39.38 -1.64 17.79
N TYR A 38 38.46 -2.49 18.23
CA TYR A 38 37.37 -2.98 17.40
C TYR A 38 36.29 -1.91 17.12
N LEU A 39 36.21 -0.84 17.93
CA LEU A 39 35.31 0.27 17.65
C LEU A 39 35.69 0.99 16.36
N TRP A 40 36.95 1.02 16.00
CA TRP A 40 37.44 1.57 14.73
C TRP A 40 37.06 0.70 13.54
N LEU A 41 36.80 -0.58 13.75
CA LEU A 41 36.33 -1.51 12.73
C LEU A 41 34.79 -1.50 12.62
N ILE A 42 34.08 -1.27 13.74
CA ILE A 42 32.62 -1.26 13.74
C ILE A 42 32.07 0.09 13.20
N ALA A 43 32.76 1.18 13.47
CA ALA A 43 32.34 2.51 13.01
C ALA A 43 32.15 2.61 11.49
N PRO A 44 33.10 2.17 10.64
CA PRO A 44 32.91 2.22 9.19
C PRO A 44 31.81 1.25 8.71
N VAL A 45 31.64 0.10 9.37
CA VAL A 45 30.58 -0.86 9.02
C VAL A 45 29.21 -0.27 9.34
N LEU A 46 29.06 0.40 10.47
CA LEU A 46 27.80 1.09 10.83
C LEU A 46 27.52 2.27 9.90
N LEU A 47 28.54 3.08 9.58
CA LEU A 47 28.38 4.19 8.63
C LEU A 47 28.04 3.67 7.22
N PHE A 48 28.68 2.57 6.79
CA PHE A 48 28.38 1.95 5.51
C PHE A 48 26.96 1.36 5.47
N SER A 49 26.52 0.72 6.56
CA SER A 49 25.17 0.17 6.66
C SER A 49 24.10 1.27 6.70
N ILE A 50 24.36 2.38 7.42
CA ILE A 50 23.48 3.55 7.44
C ILE A 50 23.44 4.22 6.07
N GLY A 51 24.60 4.39 5.43
CA GLY A 51 24.70 4.91 4.05
C GLY A 51 23.99 4.02 3.04
N PHE A 52 24.07 2.70 3.21
CA PHE A 52 23.37 1.74 2.36
C PHE A 52 21.85 1.75 2.58
N ILE A 53 21.42 1.90 3.85
CA ILE A 53 19.99 2.04 4.19
C ILE A 53 19.45 3.39 3.71
N MET A 54 20.22 4.48 3.81
CA MET A 54 19.81 5.79 3.29
C MET A 54 19.77 5.80 1.77
N LYS A 55 20.74 5.17 1.09
CA LYS A 55 20.74 5.04 -0.36
C LYS A 55 19.61 4.13 -0.89
N LYS A 56 19.09 3.22 -0.04
CA LYS A 56 17.91 2.40 -0.37
C LYS A 56 16.60 3.15 -0.15
N LYS A 57 16.65 4.35 0.46
CA LYS A 57 15.46 5.21 0.66
C LYS A 57 15.21 6.16 -0.52
N ASP A 58 16.20 6.30 -1.43
CA ASP A 58 16.01 6.96 -2.73
C ASP A 58 15.67 5.95 -3.85
N GLY A 59 15.57 4.65 -3.51
CA GLY A 59 14.82 3.71 -4.29
C GLY A 59 13.36 4.06 -4.04
N ALA A 60 12.75 4.79 -4.98
CA ALA A 60 11.32 4.79 -5.13
C ALA A 60 10.82 3.38 -4.80
N ILE A 61 9.84 3.30 -3.92
CA ILE A 61 8.90 2.20 -3.94
C ILE A 61 8.50 2.16 -5.41
N GLU A 62 9.02 1.19 -6.18
CA GLU A 62 8.31 0.67 -7.31
C GLU A 62 7.06 0.04 -6.68
N GLU A 63 6.10 0.89 -6.25
CA GLU A 63 4.72 0.58 -6.53
C GLU A 63 4.78 0.30 -8.04
N GLU A 64 4.54 -0.93 -8.44
CA GLU A 64 4.11 -1.21 -9.80
C GLU A 64 2.99 -0.19 -10.02
N GLU A 65 3.36 0.96 -10.58
CA GLU A 65 2.39 1.87 -11.15
C GLU A 65 1.69 1.05 -12.20
N VAL A 66 0.51 0.56 -11.84
CA VAL A 66 -0.43 -0.04 -12.79
C VAL A 66 -1.00 1.13 -13.60
N SER A 67 -0.08 1.96 -14.11
CA SER A 67 -0.41 2.99 -15.05
C SER A 67 -0.67 2.31 -16.39
N GLN A 68 -1.89 2.40 -16.82
CA GLN A 68 -2.36 1.82 -18.06
C GLN A 68 -2.21 2.88 -19.17
N GLU A 69 -1.60 2.50 -20.28
CA GLU A 69 -1.41 3.41 -21.41
C GLU A 69 -2.68 3.46 -22.30
N ILE A 70 -3.16 4.67 -22.55
CA ILE A 70 -4.28 4.95 -23.45
C ILE A 70 -3.79 5.98 -24.48
N GLY A 71 -3.31 5.52 -25.61
CA GLY A 71 -2.59 6.39 -26.54
C GLY A 71 -1.34 6.98 -25.89
N ASN A 72 -1.24 8.30 -25.83
CA ASN A 72 -0.14 9.00 -25.16
C ASN A 72 -0.48 9.37 -23.69
N TYR A 73 -1.64 8.96 -23.18
CA TYR A 73 -2.00 9.13 -21.77
C TYR A 73 -1.51 7.94 -20.93
N GLN A 74 -1.00 8.24 -19.74
CA GLN A 74 -0.84 7.28 -18.67
C GLN A 74 -2.03 7.40 -17.72
N PHE A 75 -2.82 6.34 -17.63
CA PHE A 75 -4.02 6.29 -16.81
C PHE A 75 -3.75 5.56 -15.51
N ASP A 76 -3.85 6.26 -14.40
CA ASP A 76 -3.82 5.68 -13.06
C ASP A 76 -5.24 5.61 -12.50
N HIS A 77 -5.83 4.41 -12.53
CA HIS A 77 -7.16 4.19 -12.00
C HIS A 77 -7.21 4.27 -10.47
N GLN A 78 -6.14 3.89 -9.76
CA GLN A 78 -6.12 3.88 -8.30
C GLN A 78 -6.08 5.30 -7.74
N LEU A 79 -5.28 6.15 -8.35
CA LEU A 79 -5.14 7.56 -7.96
C LEU A 79 -6.14 8.48 -8.68
N GLY A 80 -6.84 7.98 -9.69
CA GLY A 80 -7.92 8.69 -10.38
C GLY A 80 -7.44 9.88 -11.21
N TYR A 81 -6.37 9.74 -11.97
CA TYR A 81 -5.89 10.77 -12.88
C TYR A 81 -5.37 10.21 -14.20
N LEU A 82 -5.26 11.10 -15.18
CA LEU A 82 -4.54 10.90 -16.44
C LEU A 82 -3.28 11.78 -16.41
N LEU A 83 -2.19 11.27 -16.92
CA LEU A 83 -0.97 12.04 -17.15
C LEU A 83 -0.74 12.13 -18.66
N PHE A 84 -0.59 13.35 -19.18
CA PHE A 84 -0.27 13.63 -20.57
C PHE A 84 0.85 14.66 -20.64
N GLN A 85 2.00 14.30 -21.21
CA GLN A 85 3.17 15.18 -21.32
C GLN A 85 3.50 15.91 -20.00
N ASP A 86 3.56 15.20 -18.88
CA ASP A 86 3.78 15.71 -17.53
C ASP A 86 2.64 16.58 -16.95
N GLN A 87 1.54 16.74 -17.67
CA GLN A 87 0.34 17.43 -17.19
C GLN A 87 -0.61 16.42 -16.55
N LYS A 88 -0.89 16.63 -15.26
CA LYS A 88 -1.84 15.81 -14.50
C LYS A 88 -3.27 16.32 -14.73
N ILE A 89 -4.16 15.43 -15.13
CA ILE A 89 -5.59 15.68 -15.34
C ILE A 89 -6.37 14.83 -14.35
N ASP A 90 -6.90 15.44 -13.31
CA ASP A 90 -7.67 14.72 -12.29
C ASP A 90 -9.03 14.26 -12.83
N LEU A 91 -9.43 13.06 -12.47
CA LEU A 91 -10.72 12.46 -12.77
C LEU A 91 -11.59 12.42 -11.52
N THR A 92 -12.88 12.67 -11.67
CA THR A 92 -13.83 12.37 -10.61
C THR A 92 -14.05 10.85 -10.53
N SER A 93 -14.54 10.33 -9.39
CA SER A 93 -14.75 8.89 -9.20
C SER A 93 -15.56 8.28 -10.36
N LYS A 94 -16.68 8.90 -10.75
CA LYS A 94 -17.52 8.39 -11.84
C LYS A 94 -16.86 8.49 -13.23
N GLU A 95 -16.03 9.51 -13.48
CA GLU A 95 -15.24 9.62 -14.72
C GLU A 95 -14.16 8.53 -14.76
N ASN A 96 -13.50 8.27 -13.64
CA ASN A 96 -12.49 7.25 -13.48
C ASN A 96 -13.08 5.84 -13.74
N ASP A 97 -14.18 5.51 -13.06
CA ASP A 97 -14.87 4.22 -13.23
C ASP A 97 -15.35 4.03 -14.68
N LEU A 98 -15.91 5.08 -15.28
CA LEU A 98 -16.40 5.06 -16.66
C LEU A 98 -15.26 4.85 -17.66
N LEU A 99 -14.14 5.57 -17.48
CA LEU A 99 -12.96 5.40 -18.31
C LEU A 99 -12.37 4.00 -18.17
N MET A 100 -12.34 3.44 -16.96
CA MET A 100 -11.86 2.09 -16.71
C MET A 100 -12.70 1.03 -17.43
N VAL A 101 -14.03 1.16 -17.44
CA VAL A 101 -14.92 0.25 -18.17
C VAL A 101 -14.67 0.33 -19.67
N LEU A 102 -14.49 1.53 -20.21
CA LEU A 102 -14.19 1.76 -21.62
C LEU A 102 -12.80 1.23 -21.99
N PHE A 103 -11.81 1.43 -21.10
CA PHE A 103 -10.44 0.94 -21.27
C PHE A 103 -10.37 -0.58 -21.42
N HIS A 104 -11.09 -1.32 -20.58
CA HIS A 104 -11.16 -2.79 -20.71
C HIS A 104 -11.78 -3.26 -22.05
N SER A 105 -12.36 -2.35 -22.78
CA SER A 105 -13.03 -2.62 -24.06
C SER A 105 -12.53 -1.70 -25.18
N ILE A 106 -11.21 -1.38 -25.17
CA ILE A 106 -10.59 -0.55 -26.22
C ILE A 106 -10.98 -1.09 -27.61
N ASN A 107 -11.34 -0.16 -28.49
CA ASN A 107 -11.75 -0.44 -29.86
C ASN A 107 -13.00 -1.36 -30.00
N LYS A 108 -13.74 -1.60 -28.89
CA LYS A 108 -15.01 -2.33 -28.89
C LYS A 108 -16.13 -1.44 -28.36
N THR A 109 -17.32 -1.63 -28.89
CA THR A 109 -18.50 -0.90 -28.43
C THR A 109 -19.03 -1.49 -27.13
N VAL A 110 -19.22 -0.64 -26.15
CA VAL A 110 -19.83 -0.99 -24.86
C VAL A 110 -21.26 -0.44 -24.85
N PRO A 111 -22.29 -1.31 -24.63
CA PRO A 111 -23.66 -0.86 -24.53
C PRO A 111 -23.91 0.14 -23.41
N LYS A 112 -24.85 1.08 -23.61
CA LYS A 112 -25.19 2.10 -22.59
C LYS A 112 -25.63 1.45 -21.29
N GLU A 113 -26.42 0.42 -21.35
CA GLU A 113 -26.93 -0.33 -20.20
C GLU A 113 -25.78 -0.93 -19.39
N THR A 114 -24.76 -1.48 -20.07
CA THR A 114 -23.56 -2.03 -19.42
C THR A 114 -22.75 -0.96 -18.71
N LEU A 115 -22.58 0.22 -19.32
CA LEU A 115 -21.88 1.36 -18.72
C LEU A 115 -22.64 1.84 -17.49
N LEU A 116 -23.96 1.98 -17.59
CA LEU A 116 -24.81 2.41 -16.50
C LEU A 116 -24.74 1.43 -15.33
N GLN A 117 -24.90 0.15 -15.60
CA GLN A 117 -24.88 -0.89 -14.56
C GLN A 117 -23.51 -0.96 -13.85
N LYS A 118 -22.40 -0.91 -14.62
CA LYS A 118 -21.07 -1.02 -14.03
C LYS A 118 -20.64 0.20 -13.21
N VAL A 119 -21.04 1.40 -13.60
CA VAL A 119 -20.60 2.65 -12.96
C VAL A 119 -21.58 3.16 -11.90
N TRP A 120 -22.88 2.91 -12.09
CA TRP A 120 -23.93 3.39 -11.18
C TRP A 120 -24.73 2.29 -10.51
N GLY A 121 -24.59 1.02 -10.96
CA GLY A 121 -25.33 -0.11 -10.39
C GLY A 121 -26.83 0.05 -10.57
N ASP A 122 -27.59 -0.32 -9.52
CA ASP A 122 -29.05 -0.24 -9.51
C ASP A 122 -29.60 1.15 -9.16
N GLU A 123 -28.79 2.21 -9.17
CA GLU A 123 -29.21 3.58 -8.87
C GLU A 123 -30.20 4.19 -9.90
N GLY A 124 -30.85 3.35 -10.69
CA GLY A 124 -32.13 3.57 -11.34
C GLY A 124 -32.22 4.65 -12.43
N ASP A 125 -33.42 4.86 -12.89
CA ASP A 125 -33.98 5.50 -14.08
C ASP A 125 -33.46 6.91 -14.50
N TYR A 126 -32.69 7.61 -13.67
CA TYR A 126 -32.25 8.97 -13.96
C TYR A 126 -30.89 9.06 -14.70
N VAL A 127 -30.24 7.96 -14.95
CA VAL A 127 -28.82 7.90 -15.27
C VAL A 127 -28.50 8.06 -16.75
N GLY A 128 -29.44 7.87 -17.67
CA GLY A 128 -29.18 7.98 -19.10
C GLY A 128 -28.65 9.35 -19.55
N ARG A 129 -29.21 10.44 -19.04
CA ARG A 129 -28.72 11.81 -19.29
C ARG A 129 -27.39 12.06 -18.57
N THR A 130 -27.19 11.43 -17.43
CA THR A 130 -25.98 11.56 -16.63
C THR A 130 -24.78 10.93 -17.35
N LEU A 131 -24.96 9.75 -18.01
CA LEU A 131 -23.90 9.10 -18.78
C LEU A 131 -23.39 10.02 -19.90
N ASP A 132 -24.27 10.62 -20.68
CA ASP A 132 -23.89 11.48 -21.80
C ASP A 132 -23.09 12.71 -21.32
N VAL A 133 -23.40 13.24 -20.13
CA VAL A 133 -22.64 14.34 -19.51
C VAL A 133 -21.21 13.89 -19.12
N TYR A 134 -21.07 12.71 -18.52
CA TYR A 134 -19.74 12.18 -18.16
C TYR A 134 -18.90 11.85 -19.38
N ILE A 135 -19.51 11.28 -20.43
CA ILE A 135 -18.84 11.05 -21.71
C ILE A 135 -18.35 12.38 -22.31
N SER A 136 -19.16 13.44 -22.25
CA SER A 136 -18.74 14.75 -22.74
C SER A 136 -17.58 15.34 -21.94
N LYS A 137 -17.58 15.15 -20.62
CA LYS A 137 -16.46 15.57 -19.75
C LYS A 137 -15.19 14.77 -20.05
N LEU A 138 -15.29 13.46 -20.22
CA LEU A 138 -14.15 12.62 -20.59
C LEU A 138 -13.59 13.01 -21.96
N ARG A 139 -14.42 13.24 -22.95
CA ARG A 139 -13.97 13.73 -24.25
C ARG A 139 -13.13 14.99 -24.14
N LYS A 140 -13.57 15.95 -23.31
CA LYS A 140 -12.84 17.19 -23.09
C LYS A 140 -11.48 16.94 -22.41
N LYS A 141 -11.38 15.95 -21.53
CA LYS A 141 -10.12 15.59 -20.86
C LYS A 141 -9.16 14.78 -21.73
N LEU A 142 -9.69 14.16 -22.78
CA LEU A 142 -8.92 13.35 -23.74
C LEU A 142 -8.67 14.09 -25.06
N GLU A 143 -9.05 15.37 -25.18
CA GLU A 143 -8.97 16.12 -26.44
C GLU A 143 -7.55 16.48 -26.87
N GLU A 144 -6.59 16.46 -25.96
CA GLU A 144 -5.20 16.81 -26.25
C GLU A 144 -4.45 15.73 -27.05
N ASP A 145 -4.91 14.50 -26.99
CA ASP A 145 -4.36 13.41 -27.80
C ASP A 145 -5.30 13.02 -28.95
N PRO A 146 -4.96 13.38 -30.20
CA PRO A 146 -5.78 13.01 -31.36
C PRO A 146 -5.87 11.51 -31.61
N MET A 147 -5.00 10.72 -30.98
CA MET A 147 -4.99 9.25 -31.10
C MET A 147 -6.09 8.60 -30.26
N VAL A 148 -6.66 9.32 -29.31
CA VAL A 148 -7.65 8.83 -28.36
C VAL A 148 -8.97 9.56 -28.54
N SER A 149 -10.05 8.83 -28.74
CA SER A 149 -11.38 9.44 -28.86
C SER A 149 -12.47 8.51 -28.30
N ILE A 150 -13.57 9.11 -27.84
CA ILE A 150 -14.76 8.35 -27.44
C ILE A 150 -15.84 8.56 -28.52
N GLU A 151 -16.13 7.53 -29.28
CA GLU A 151 -17.15 7.55 -30.31
C GLU A 151 -18.51 7.13 -29.76
N ASN A 152 -19.57 7.72 -30.31
CA ASN A 152 -20.95 7.31 -30.06
C ASN A 152 -21.40 6.35 -31.16
N VAL A 153 -21.69 5.10 -30.78
CA VAL A 153 -22.31 4.14 -31.69
C VAL A 153 -23.82 4.25 -31.53
N ARG A 154 -24.46 4.90 -32.50
CA ARG A 154 -25.90 5.24 -32.47
C ARG A 154 -26.76 4.01 -32.13
N GLY A 155 -27.62 4.15 -31.13
CA GLY A 155 -28.55 3.08 -30.72
C GLY A 155 -27.90 1.94 -29.92
N VAL A 156 -26.58 1.94 -29.70
CA VAL A 156 -25.86 0.87 -28.97
C VAL A 156 -25.17 1.42 -27.74
N GLY A 157 -24.22 2.33 -27.91
CA GLY A 157 -23.44 2.77 -26.76
C GLY A 157 -22.22 3.61 -27.15
N TYR A 158 -21.12 3.41 -26.44
CA TYR A 158 -19.90 4.17 -26.63
C TYR A 158 -18.70 3.24 -26.89
N LYS A 159 -17.72 3.76 -27.60
CA LYS A 159 -16.48 3.05 -27.91
C LYS A 159 -15.29 3.97 -27.64
N LEU A 160 -14.34 3.54 -26.84
CA LEU A 160 -13.04 4.18 -26.72
C LEU A 160 -12.18 3.72 -27.90
N VAL A 161 -11.80 4.65 -28.76
CA VAL A 161 -10.94 4.41 -29.91
C VAL A 161 -9.53 4.85 -29.57
N VAL A 162 -8.59 3.97 -29.73
CA VAL A 162 -7.16 4.26 -29.65
C VAL A 162 -6.56 3.85 -30.98
N SER A 163 -6.08 4.82 -31.74
CA SER A 163 -5.43 4.61 -33.03
C SER A 163 -3.94 4.37 -32.79
N SER A 164 -3.39 3.28 -33.30
CA SER A 164 -1.95 3.12 -33.44
C SER A 164 -1.48 3.77 -34.72
N ILE A 165 -0.35 4.46 -34.67
CA ILE A 165 0.35 4.94 -35.85
C ILE A 165 0.90 3.75 -36.64
#